data_46d862ef7254eee1f752c70402340677
#
_entry.id   46d862ef7254eee1f752c70402340677
#
_cell.length_a   1.000
_cell.length_b   1.000
_cell.length_c   1.000
_cell.angle_alpha   90.00
_cell.angle_beta   90.00
_cell.angle_gamma   90.00
#
_symmetry.space_group_name_H-M   'P 1'
#
loop_
_entity.id
_entity.type
_entity.pdbx_description
1 polymer ?
#
loop_
_entity_poly.entity_id
_entity_poly.type
_entity_poly.pdbx_seq_one_letter_code
_entity_poly.pdbx_strand_id
1 'polypeptide(L)'
;MKWFITDMDGTFLNDKKEVAPNAKDVIVKLQDKGSKFIIATGRPDIAVKHYYHNLGMNDVVISNNGSLIRNLLTGEIVYQKSFKMEEIEKIYSMFKELNDDEIEFHVYTLNYIYCTHLSFSMARMKRIEADMPEELKTPMYIHEDIIGELKKNNEDCQKIMMIAKDHDKVVNFFNKVSEVLEVDGTFSATNFFDIMPKGCNKGTAIEKLAEYYNSPIEDCVVFGDNFNDKEMFDVAGWSVCPNNAKEEIQNMCDEVIGNNNDFSVIKYVEDYYKKIK
;
A
#
# COMPACT_ATOMS: atom_id res chain seq x y z
N MET A 1 -7.26 -1.66 -23.83
CA MET A 1 -6.92 -0.55 -22.88
C MET A 1 -5.93 -1.12 -21.90
N LYS A 2 -4.78 -0.47 -21.64
CA LYS A 2 -3.82 -0.98 -20.65
C LYS A 2 -4.00 -0.31 -19.30
N TRP A 3 -3.76 -1.07 -18.24
CA TRP A 3 -3.70 -0.57 -16.89
C TRP A 3 -2.26 -0.68 -16.42
N PHE A 4 -1.73 0.38 -15.89
CA PHE A 4 -0.41 0.41 -15.28
C PHE A 4 -0.63 0.53 -13.78
N ILE A 5 -0.30 -0.52 -13.05
CA ILE A 5 -0.46 -0.57 -11.59
C ILE A 5 0.92 -0.65 -10.96
N THR A 6 1.26 0.29 -10.11
CA THR A 6 2.61 0.38 -9.54
C THR A 6 2.60 0.37 -8.02
N ASP A 7 3.53 -0.39 -7.42
CA ASP A 7 3.94 -0.10 -6.06
C ASP A 7 4.63 1.26 -5.98
N MET A 8 4.74 1.80 -4.78
CA MET A 8 5.35 3.11 -4.54
C MET A 8 6.79 3.02 -4.08
N ASP A 9 7.04 2.39 -2.93
CA ASP A 9 8.31 2.47 -2.21
C ASP A 9 9.33 1.48 -2.77
N GLY A 10 10.39 1.98 -3.40
CA GLY A 10 11.37 1.13 -4.07
C GLY A 10 11.03 0.81 -5.52
N THR A 11 9.84 1.20 -5.99
CA THR A 11 9.37 0.97 -7.37
C THR A 11 9.14 2.30 -8.10
N PHE A 12 8.05 3.01 -7.78
CA PHE A 12 7.68 4.27 -8.44
C PHE A 12 8.44 5.47 -7.88
N LEU A 13 8.68 5.47 -6.58
CA LEU A 13 9.42 6.51 -5.87
C LEU A 13 10.91 6.20 -5.82
N ASN A 14 11.74 7.24 -5.94
CA ASN A 14 13.16 7.13 -5.65
C ASN A 14 13.41 6.99 -4.13
N ASP A 15 14.66 6.80 -3.70
CA ASP A 15 15.03 6.64 -2.29
C ASP A 15 14.72 7.87 -1.43
N LYS A 16 14.61 9.06 -2.06
CA LYS A 16 14.20 10.30 -1.40
C LYS A 16 12.68 10.46 -1.31
N LYS A 17 11.92 9.48 -1.79
CA LYS A 17 10.44 9.51 -1.87
C LYS A 17 9.91 10.55 -2.84
N GLU A 18 10.65 10.86 -3.88
CA GLU A 18 10.28 11.76 -4.95
C GLU A 18 9.78 10.98 -6.17
N VAL A 19 8.91 11.61 -6.94
CA VAL A 19 8.45 11.13 -8.26
C VAL A 19 9.27 11.78 -9.38
N ALA A 20 9.27 11.17 -10.57
CA ALA A 20 9.91 11.76 -11.74
C ALA A 20 9.36 13.17 -12.01
N PRO A 21 10.20 14.14 -12.41
CA PRO A 21 9.76 15.51 -12.68
C PRO A 21 8.66 15.61 -13.76
N ASN A 22 8.65 14.66 -14.73
CA ASN A 22 7.66 14.59 -15.81
C ASN A 22 6.51 13.61 -15.52
N ALA A 23 6.44 13.01 -14.32
CA ALA A 23 5.47 11.96 -14.01
C ALA A 23 4.03 12.41 -14.25
N LYS A 24 3.67 13.63 -13.81
CA LYS A 24 2.33 14.20 -14.02
C LYS A 24 1.98 14.25 -15.51
N ASP A 25 2.85 14.80 -16.32
CA ASP A 25 2.59 14.96 -17.76
C ASP A 25 2.42 13.60 -18.47
N VAL A 26 3.21 12.59 -18.07
CA VAL A 26 3.13 11.24 -18.61
C VAL A 26 1.80 10.58 -18.19
N ILE A 27 1.44 10.65 -16.91
CA ILE A 27 0.22 10.04 -16.36
C ILE A 27 -1.03 10.68 -16.96
N VAL A 28 -1.11 12.01 -17.01
CA VAL A 28 -2.26 12.71 -17.60
C VAL A 28 -2.44 12.35 -19.08
N LYS A 29 -1.36 12.38 -19.87
CA LYS A 29 -1.40 11.98 -21.28
C LYS A 29 -1.82 10.52 -21.47
N LEU A 30 -1.43 9.63 -20.57
CA LEU A 30 -1.84 8.22 -20.58
C LEU A 30 -3.34 8.10 -20.33
N GLN A 31 -3.84 8.82 -19.32
CA GLN A 31 -5.27 8.85 -18.95
C GLN A 31 -6.12 9.44 -20.08
N ASP A 32 -5.66 10.51 -20.75
CA ASP A 32 -6.34 11.13 -21.90
C ASP A 32 -6.52 10.16 -23.06
N LYS A 33 -5.66 9.15 -23.19
CA LYS A 33 -5.80 8.07 -24.18
C LYS A 33 -6.64 6.88 -23.68
N GLY A 34 -7.25 7.01 -22.52
CA GLY A 34 -8.15 6.00 -21.95
C GLY A 34 -7.43 4.85 -21.25
N SER A 35 -6.11 4.90 -21.07
CA SER A 35 -5.36 3.97 -20.22
C SER A 35 -5.39 4.43 -18.76
N LYS A 36 -5.14 3.51 -17.83
CA LYS A 36 -5.21 3.78 -16.39
C LYS A 36 -3.82 3.74 -15.76
N PHE A 37 -3.57 4.65 -14.81
CA PHE A 37 -2.41 4.60 -13.95
C PHE A 37 -2.87 4.55 -12.49
N ILE A 38 -2.54 3.47 -11.81
CA ILE A 38 -3.08 3.12 -10.48
C ILE A 38 -1.91 2.84 -9.53
N ILE A 39 -2.00 3.36 -8.32
CA ILE A 39 -1.07 3.03 -7.24
C ILE A 39 -1.60 1.81 -6.49
N ALA A 40 -0.73 0.82 -6.19
CA ALA A 40 -0.99 -0.32 -5.33
C ALA A 40 0.07 -0.39 -4.22
N THR A 41 -0.29 -0.07 -2.99
CA THR A 41 0.67 0.15 -1.93
C THR A 41 0.27 -0.46 -0.58
N GLY A 42 1.25 -0.77 0.26
CA GLY A 42 1.04 -1.08 1.67
C GLY A 42 0.67 0.14 2.52
N ARG A 43 0.86 1.37 2.02
CA ARG A 43 0.45 2.59 2.72
C ARG A 43 -1.07 2.70 2.78
N PRO A 44 -1.65 3.36 3.81
CA PRO A 44 -3.05 3.75 3.77
C PRO A 44 -3.27 4.82 2.68
N ASP A 45 -4.46 4.87 2.10
CA ASP A 45 -4.82 5.82 1.04
C ASP A 45 -4.68 7.28 1.48
N ILE A 46 -4.98 7.56 2.75
CA ILE A 46 -4.78 8.88 3.36
C ILE A 46 -3.32 9.36 3.30
N ALA A 47 -2.34 8.44 3.32
CA ALA A 47 -0.91 8.78 3.23
C ALA A 47 -0.40 8.93 1.78
N VAL A 48 -1.24 8.66 0.78
CA VAL A 48 -0.86 8.82 -0.64
C VAL A 48 -1.61 9.97 -1.33
N LYS A 49 -2.49 10.67 -0.63
CA LYS A 49 -3.30 11.78 -1.17
C LYS A 49 -2.47 12.82 -1.91
N HIS A 50 -1.35 13.25 -1.34
CA HIS A 50 -0.52 14.30 -1.93
C HIS A 50 0.11 13.85 -3.27
N TYR A 51 0.56 12.58 -3.38
CA TYR A 51 1.03 12.03 -4.65
C TYR A 51 -0.09 11.98 -5.68
N TYR A 52 -1.25 11.47 -5.27
CA TYR A 52 -2.42 11.33 -6.12
C TYR A 52 -2.84 12.67 -6.75
N HIS A 53 -2.99 13.71 -5.93
CA HIS A 53 -3.35 15.05 -6.39
C HIS A 53 -2.25 15.72 -7.23
N ASN A 54 -1.00 15.65 -6.78
CA ASN A 54 0.11 16.26 -7.48
C ASN A 54 0.37 15.64 -8.85
N LEU A 55 0.10 14.34 -9.01
CA LEU A 55 0.25 13.62 -10.26
C LEU A 55 -0.96 13.78 -11.21
N GLY A 56 -2.04 14.39 -10.77
CA GLY A 56 -3.27 14.52 -11.57
C GLY A 56 -3.93 13.18 -11.85
N MET A 57 -3.83 12.24 -10.91
CA MET A 57 -4.48 10.94 -11.03
C MET A 57 -6.00 11.10 -10.92
N ASN A 58 -6.74 10.30 -11.67
CA ASN A 58 -8.20 10.36 -11.73
C ASN A 58 -8.89 9.02 -11.50
N ASP A 59 -8.12 7.97 -11.27
CA ASP A 59 -8.61 6.62 -11.02
C ASP A 59 -8.52 6.24 -9.53
N VAL A 60 -8.70 4.99 -9.20
CA VAL A 60 -8.63 4.48 -7.84
C VAL A 60 -7.18 4.30 -7.34
N VAL A 61 -7.05 4.11 -6.04
CA VAL A 61 -5.82 3.65 -5.36
C VAL A 61 -6.13 2.32 -4.68
N ILE A 62 -5.24 1.34 -4.83
CA ILE A 62 -5.18 0.13 -4.03
C ILE A 62 -4.27 0.44 -2.84
N SER A 63 -4.79 0.39 -1.64
CA SER A 63 -4.08 0.72 -0.40
C SER A 63 -4.16 -0.39 0.64
N ASN A 64 -3.39 -0.27 1.72
CA ASN A 64 -3.33 -1.24 2.81
C ASN A 64 -3.10 -2.68 2.31
N ASN A 65 -2.18 -2.88 1.33
CA ASN A 65 -1.91 -4.16 0.67
C ASN A 65 -3.17 -4.82 0.07
N GLY A 66 -4.10 -4.03 -0.47
CA GLY A 66 -5.28 -4.54 -1.15
C GLY A 66 -6.53 -4.67 -0.28
N SER A 67 -6.51 -4.28 1.00
CA SER A 67 -7.71 -4.25 1.84
C SER A 67 -8.68 -3.13 1.47
N LEU A 68 -8.22 -2.11 0.73
CA LEU A 68 -9.02 -0.97 0.33
C LEU A 68 -8.72 -0.57 -1.12
N ILE A 69 -9.77 -0.37 -1.90
CA ILE A 69 -9.73 0.24 -3.24
C ILE A 69 -10.65 1.46 -3.21
N ARG A 70 -10.09 2.65 -3.37
CA ARG A 70 -10.84 3.91 -3.24
C ARG A 70 -10.42 4.93 -4.30
N ASN A 71 -11.39 5.65 -4.83
CA ASN A 71 -11.15 6.84 -5.63
C ASN A 71 -10.99 8.06 -4.70
N LEU A 72 -9.83 8.70 -4.71
CA LEU A 72 -9.53 9.81 -3.79
C LEU A 72 -10.13 11.15 -4.22
N LEU A 73 -10.63 11.27 -5.45
CA LEU A 73 -11.38 12.47 -5.90
C LEU A 73 -12.84 12.41 -5.49
N THR A 74 -13.49 11.28 -5.72
CA THR A 74 -14.92 11.12 -5.47
C THR A 74 -15.23 10.61 -4.08
N GLY A 75 -14.26 9.97 -3.42
CA GLY A 75 -14.43 9.26 -2.16
C GLY A 75 -15.10 7.87 -2.33
N GLU A 76 -15.41 7.44 -3.55
CA GLU A 76 -16.03 6.14 -3.83
C GLU A 76 -15.14 4.99 -3.38
N ILE A 77 -15.70 4.07 -2.59
CA ILE A 77 -15.07 2.83 -2.18
C ILE A 77 -15.53 1.72 -3.12
N VAL A 78 -14.61 1.21 -3.94
CA VAL A 78 -14.86 0.09 -4.87
C VAL A 78 -14.80 -1.24 -4.15
N TYR A 79 -13.87 -1.36 -3.21
CA TYR A 79 -13.69 -2.56 -2.39
C TYR A 79 -13.11 -2.18 -1.04
N GLN A 80 -13.62 -2.82 0.01
CA GLN A 80 -13.08 -2.71 1.36
C GLN A 80 -13.24 -4.05 2.07
N LYS A 81 -12.18 -4.47 2.75
CA LYS A 81 -12.23 -5.56 3.71
C LYS A 81 -11.56 -5.12 5.01
N SER A 82 -12.27 -5.29 6.10
CA SER A 82 -11.84 -4.86 7.42
C SER A 82 -11.88 -6.03 8.40
N PHE A 83 -11.08 -5.94 9.43
CA PHE A 83 -11.23 -6.81 10.61
C PHE A 83 -12.56 -6.53 11.30
N LYS A 84 -13.17 -7.56 11.84
CA LYS A 84 -14.25 -7.40 12.82
C LYS A 84 -13.67 -6.83 14.13
N MET A 85 -14.47 -6.07 14.86
CA MET A 85 -14.00 -5.46 16.12
C MET A 85 -13.47 -6.50 17.11
N GLU A 86 -14.13 -7.65 17.23
CA GLU A 86 -13.70 -8.73 18.11
C GLU A 86 -12.33 -9.32 17.70
N GLU A 87 -12.00 -9.32 16.39
CA GLU A 87 -10.71 -9.78 15.88
C GLU A 87 -9.61 -8.79 16.28
N ILE A 88 -9.88 -7.47 16.14
CA ILE A 88 -8.93 -6.43 16.55
C ILE A 88 -8.69 -6.47 18.06
N GLU A 89 -9.74 -6.58 18.84
CA GLU A 89 -9.65 -6.72 20.30
C GLU A 89 -8.76 -7.90 20.70
N LYS A 90 -8.97 -9.05 20.05
CA LYS A 90 -8.18 -10.26 20.29
C LYS A 90 -6.71 -10.06 19.92
N ILE A 91 -6.43 -9.51 18.72
CA ILE A 91 -5.05 -9.23 18.29
C ILE A 91 -4.39 -8.23 19.25
N TYR A 92 -5.09 -7.16 19.63
CA TYR A 92 -4.55 -6.16 20.55
C TYR A 92 -4.31 -6.69 21.95
N SER A 93 -5.20 -7.56 22.47
CA SER A 93 -4.97 -8.24 23.75
C SER A 93 -3.71 -9.11 23.71
N MET A 94 -3.55 -9.93 22.66
CA MET A 94 -2.35 -10.74 22.46
C MET A 94 -1.08 -9.88 22.33
N PHE A 95 -1.18 -8.71 21.67
CA PHE A 95 -0.06 -7.76 21.58
C PHE A 95 0.31 -7.21 22.98
N LYS A 96 -0.68 -6.82 23.79
CA LYS A 96 -0.44 -6.33 25.16
C LYS A 96 0.22 -7.39 26.06
N GLU A 97 -0.08 -8.67 25.85
CA GLU A 97 0.54 -9.79 26.57
C GLU A 97 2.03 -9.98 26.25
N LEU A 98 2.50 -9.51 25.07
CA LEU A 98 3.94 -9.53 24.75
C LEU A 98 4.74 -8.69 25.74
N ASN A 99 4.16 -7.61 26.24
CA ASN A 99 4.81 -6.63 27.14
C ASN A 99 6.23 -6.26 26.65
N ASP A 100 6.33 -5.92 25.34
CA ASP A 100 7.59 -5.61 24.66
C ASP A 100 7.51 -4.20 24.06
N ASP A 101 8.20 -3.25 24.71
CA ASP A 101 8.22 -1.83 24.29
C ASP A 101 9.06 -1.59 23.01
N GLU A 102 9.77 -2.59 22.50
CA GLU A 102 10.51 -2.49 21.25
C GLU A 102 9.63 -2.70 20.00
N ILE A 103 8.39 -3.14 20.20
CA ILE A 103 7.43 -3.37 19.11
C ILE A 103 6.39 -2.25 19.09
N GLU A 104 6.33 -1.50 18.00
CA GLU A 104 5.25 -0.54 17.76
C GLU A 104 4.05 -1.23 17.13
N PHE A 105 2.84 -0.80 17.49
CA PHE A 105 1.58 -1.35 16.99
C PHE A 105 0.69 -0.22 16.49
N HIS A 106 0.37 -0.25 15.20
CA HIS A 106 -0.48 0.74 14.54
C HIS A 106 -1.72 0.08 13.95
N VAL A 107 -2.87 0.76 14.05
CA VAL A 107 -4.13 0.35 13.43
C VAL A 107 -4.47 1.35 12.33
N TYR A 108 -4.67 0.86 11.12
CA TYR A 108 -4.98 1.68 9.96
C TYR A 108 -6.47 1.59 9.63
N THR A 109 -7.12 2.75 9.63
CA THR A 109 -8.54 2.91 9.30
C THR A 109 -8.70 3.79 8.07
N LEU A 110 -9.95 4.04 7.65
CA LEU A 110 -10.23 4.96 6.54
C LEU A 110 -9.83 6.41 6.84
N ASN A 111 -9.84 6.80 8.11
CA ASN A 111 -9.71 8.19 8.49
C ASN A 111 -8.41 8.51 9.22
N TYR A 112 -7.84 7.52 9.92
CA TYR A 112 -6.70 7.73 10.80
C TYR A 112 -5.72 6.56 10.83
N ILE A 113 -4.48 6.86 11.24
CA ILE A 113 -3.57 5.86 11.77
C ILE A 113 -3.62 5.98 13.30
N TYR A 114 -4.08 4.93 13.98
CA TYR A 114 -4.12 4.86 15.44
C TYR A 114 -2.85 4.26 16.00
N CYS A 115 -2.32 4.83 17.08
CA CYS A 115 -1.20 4.27 17.85
C CYS A 115 -1.28 4.72 19.32
N THR A 116 -0.57 4.01 20.19
CA THR A 116 -0.55 4.33 21.62
C THR A 116 0.33 5.52 21.97
N HIS A 117 1.36 5.80 21.16
CA HIS A 117 2.31 6.89 21.36
C HIS A 117 2.85 7.36 20.00
N LEU A 118 3.53 8.51 19.99
CA LEU A 118 4.17 8.99 18.78
C LEU A 118 5.40 8.13 18.45
N SER A 119 5.19 7.12 17.62
CA SER A 119 6.22 6.20 17.16
C SER A 119 7.28 6.90 16.29
N PHE A 120 8.42 6.24 16.09
CA PHE A 120 9.48 6.76 15.21
C PHE A 120 8.98 6.97 13.78
N SER A 121 8.21 6.02 13.25
CA SER A 121 7.67 6.09 11.87
C SER A 121 6.67 7.25 11.73
N MET A 122 5.78 7.45 12.70
CA MET A 122 4.83 8.57 12.70
C MET A 122 5.52 9.92 12.88
N ALA A 123 6.52 10.01 13.74
CA ALA A 123 7.33 11.22 13.90
C ALA A 123 8.08 11.57 12.61
N ARG A 124 8.59 10.55 11.89
CA ARG A 124 9.19 10.72 10.57
C ARG A 124 8.18 11.22 9.54
N MET A 125 6.98 10.65 9.49
CA MET A 125 5.91 11.05 8.59
C MET A 125 5.51 12.51 8.84
N LYS A 126 5.28 12.90 10.10
CA LYS A 126 5.00 14.30 10.47
C LYS A 126 6.07 15.29 9.99
N ARG A 127 7.35 14.88 10.04
CA ARG A 127 8.45 15.74 9.53
C ARG A 127 8.42 15.88 8.02
N ILE A 128 8.16 14.80 7.30
CA ILE A 128 8.05 14.82 5.82
C ILE A 128 6.87 15.69 5.37
N GLU A 129 5.78 15.64 6.10
CA GLU A 129 4.53 16.34 5.78
C GLU A 129 4.43 17.74 6.41
N ALA A 130 5.49 18.24 7.10
CA ALA A 130 5.42 19.48 7.89
C ALA A 130 4.95 20.67 7.08
N ASP A 131 5.44 20.83 5.85
CA ASP A 131 5.14 21.95 4.95
C ASP A 131 3.95 21.66 4.00
N MET A 132 3.29 20.54 4.14
CA MET A 132 2.10 20.20 3.32
C MET A 132 0.85 20.91 3.85
N PRO A 133 -0.13 21.25 2.96
CA PRO A 133 -1.46 21.64 3.37
C PRO A 133 -2.10 20.62 4.32
N GLU A 134 -2.85 21.07 5.32
CA GLU A 134 -3.40 20.20 6.38
C GLU A 134 -4.26 19.07 5.81
N GLU A 135 -5.04 19.33 4.77
CA GLU A 135 -5.90 18.37 4.09
C GLU A 135 -5.14 17.24 3.35
N LEU A 136 -3.83 17.45 3.12
CA LEU A 136 -2.95 16.46 2.48
C LEU A 136 -2.07 15.70 3.47
N LYS A 137 -2.07 16.11 4.75
CA LYS A 137 -1.34 15.41 5.81
C LYS A 137 -2.06 14.12 6.19
N THR A 138 -1.29 13.14 6.64
CA THR A 138 -1.82 11.88 7.14
C THR A 138 -2.40 12.06 8.55
N PRO A 139 -3.71 11.89 8.75
CA PRO A 139 -4.31 12.02 10.08
C PRO A 139 -3.83 10.91 11.02
N MET A 140 -3.35 11.32 12.19
CA MET A 140 -2.84 10.42 13.22
C MET A 140 -3.63 10.60 14.52
N TYR A 141 -4.07 9.47 15.09
CA TYR A 141 -4.80 9.46 16.36
C TYR A 141 -3.96 8.74 17.42
N ILE A 142 -3.47 9.50 18.40
CA ILE A 142 -2.60 8.97 19.46
C ILE A 142 -3.41 8.87 20.74
N HIS A 143 -3.62 7.64 21.24
CA HIS A 143 -4.38 7.39 22.45
C HIS A 143 -3.97 6.05 23.08
N GLU A 144 -3.89 5.99 24.43
CA GLU A 144 -3.53 4.76 25.15
C GLU A 144 -4.55 3.63 24.98
N ASP A 145 -5.84 3.96 24.90
CA ASP A 145 -6.93 3.02 24.64
C ASP A 145 -7.35 3.08 23.16
N ILE A 146 -6.58 2.43 22.30
CA ILE A 146 -6.88 2.35 20.86
C ILE A 146 -8.25 1.70 20.62
N ILE A 147 -8.56 0.62 21.33
CA ILE A 147 -9.80 -0.15 21.12
C ILE A 147 -11.04 0.68 21.51
N GLY A 148 -10.99 1.36 22.65
CA GLY A 148 -12.07 2.26 23.06
C GLY A 148 -12.32 3.38 22.07
N GLU A 149 -11.26 3.98 21.52
CA GLU A 149 -11.37 5.05 20.54
C GLU A 149 -11.85 4.56 19.16
N LEU A 150 -11.44 3.37 18.71
CA LEU A 150 -11.98 2.76 17.48
C LEU A 150 -13.49 2.55 17.58
N LYS A 151 -13.96 2.00 18.71
CA LYS A 151 -15.39 1.80 18.98
C LYS A 151 -16.16 3.12 19.05
N LYS A 152 -15.65 4.09 19.78
CA LYS A 152 -16.25 5.40 19.97
C LYS A 152 -16.41 6.16 18.64
N ASN A 153 -15.40 6.05 17.76
CA ASN A 153 -15.37 6.73 16.48
C ASN A 153 -16.01 5.90 15.34
N ASN A 154 -16.47 4.67 15.63
CA ASN A 154 -17.02 3.72 14.67
C ASN A 154 -16.08 3.49 13.49
N GLU A 155 -14.81 3.24 13.78
CA GLU A 155 -13.76 3.03 12.76
C GLU A 155 -13.54 1.56 12.46
N ASP A 156 -13.47 1.25 11.17
CA ASP A 156 -13.11 -0.08 10.68
C ASP A 156 -11.60 -0.18 10.45
N CYS A 157 -10.98 -1.27 10.93
CA CYS A 157 -9.56 -1.54 10.73
C CYS A 157 -9.31 -2.31 9.43
N GLN A 158 -8.59 -1.72 8.48
CA GLN A 158 -8.21 -2.38 7.23
C GLN A 158 -6.88 -3.11 7.34
N LYS A 159 -6.00 -2.65 8.23
CA LYS A 159 -4.66 -3.21 8.40
C LYS A 159 -4.12 -2.90 9.79
N ILE A 160 -3.36 -3.85 10.34
CA ILE A 160 -2.51 -3.65 11.51
C ILE A 160 -1.07 -3.67 11.02
N MET A 161 -0.26 -2.72 11.48
CA MET A 161 1.17 -2.70 11.20
C MET A 161 1.97 -2.82 12.50
N MET A 162 2.87 -3.78 12.53
CA MET A 162 3.85 -3.93 13.59
C MET A 162 5.22 -3.47 13.10
N ILE A 163 5.95 -2.73 13.93
CA ILE A 163 7.29 -2.24 13.62
C ILE A 163 8.24 -2.78 14.67
N ALA A 164 9.21 -3.57 14.24
CA ALA A 164 10.26 -4.09 15.11
C ALA A 164 11.56 -4.31 14.32
N LYS A 165 12.71 -4.13 15.00
CA LYS A 165 14.01 -4.48 14.44
C LYS A 165 14.24 -5.99 14.42
N ASP A 166 13.70 -6.68 15.42
CA ASP A 166 13.76 -8.12 15.54
C ASP A 166 12.55 -8.74 14.79
N HIS A 167 12.84 -9.25 13.61
CA HIS A 167 11.84 -9.85 12.73
C HIS A 167 11.21 -11.11 13.33
N ASP A 168 11.98 -11.91 14.09
CA ASP A 168 11.48 -13.14 14.69
C ASP A 168 10.38 -12.87 15.70
N LYS A 169 10.46 -11.76 16.44
CA LYS A 169 9.42 -11.34 17.38
C LYS A 169 8.06 -11.14 16.68
N VAL A 170 8.07 -10.40 15.56
CA VAL A 170 6.83 -10.11 14.78
C VAL A 170 6.29 -11.35 14.08
N VAL A 171 7.18 -12.17 13.50
CA VAL A 171 6.78 -13.42 12.85
C VAL A 171 6.20 -14.41 13.87
N ASN A 172 6.81 -14.55 15.03
CA ASN A 172 6.30 -15.40 16.11
C ASN A 172 4.96 -14.90 16.65
N PHE A 173 4.78 -13.58 16.75
CA PHE A 173 3.49 -13.01 17.11
C PHE A 173 2.43 -13.31 16.04
N PHE A 174 2.74 -13.06 14.78
CA PHE A 174 1.84 -13.35 13.65
C PHE A 174 1.44 -14.83 13.62
N ASN A 175 2.39 -15.75 13.82
CA ASN A 175 2.10 -17.19 13.87
C ASN A 175 1.08 -17.52 14.96
N LYS A 176 1.21 -16.95 16.17
CA LYS A 176 0.23 -17.11 17.25
C LYS A 176 -1.15 -16.52 16.91
N VAL A 177 -1.18 -15.37 16.23
CA VAL A 177 -2.44 -14.78 15.76
C VAL A 177 -3.10 -15.69 14.73
N SER A 178 -2.35 -16.23 13.77
CA SER A 178 -2.87 -17.09 12.72
C SER A 178 -3.33 -18.49 13.19
N GLU A 179 -2.93 -18.93 14.40
CA GLU A 179 -3.49 -20.13 15.04
C GLU A 179 -4.96 -19.93 15.50
N VAL A 180 -5.39 -18.69 15.71
CA VAL A 180 -6.69 -18.37 16.33
C VAL A 180 -7.59 -17.47 15.48
N LEU A 181 -7.06 -16.85 14.43
CA LEU A 181 -7.77 -16.00 13.48
C LEU A 181 -7.29 -16.27 12.05
N GLU A 182 -8.18 -16.11 11.09
CA GLU A 182 -7.85 -16.17 9.68
C GLU A 182 -7.29 -14.81 9.23
N VAL A 183 -5.98 -14.71 9.09
CA VAL A 183 -5.26 -13.48 8.73
C VAL A 183 -4.20 -13.77 7.66
N ASP A 184 -3.81 -12.74 6.93
CA ASP A 184 -2.63 -12.73 6.08
C ASP A 184 -1.60 -11.75 6.63
N GLY A 185 -0.32 -12.03 6.43
CA GLY A 185 0.77 -11.20 6.89
C GLY A 185 1.92 -11.13 5.90
N THR A 186 2.55 -9.97 5.80
CA THR A 186 3.69 -9.74 4.91
C THR A 186 4.60 -8.63 5.43
N PHE A 187 5.89 -8.70 5.08
CA PHE A 187 6.78 -7.55 5.23
C PHE A 187 6.56 -6.57 4.07
N SER A 188 6.14 -5.34 4.39
CA SER A 188 6.03 -4.24 3.42
C SER A 188 7.29 -3.36 3.36
N ALA A 189 8.16 -3.46 4.37
CA ALA A 189 9.51 -2.89 4.41
C ALA A 189 10.36 -3.66 5.42
N THR A 190 11.66 -3.36 5.51
CA THR A 190 12.61 -4.11 6.34
C THR A 190 12.11 -4.38 7.78
N ASN A 191 11.52 -3.38 8.44
CA ASN A 191 11.07 -3.50 9.82
C ASN A 191 9.55 -3.41 9.98
N PHE A 192 8.80 -3.39 8.87
CA PHE A 192 7.34 -3.19 8.86
C PHE A 192 6.66 -4.48 8.46
N PHE A 193 5.94 -5.06 9.40
CA PHE A 193 5.14 -6.25 9.18
C PHE A 193 3.66 -5.89 9.23
N ASP A 194 2.97 -6.15 8.13
CA ASP A 194 1.55 -5.86 7.97
C ASP A 194 0.72 -7.12 8.20
N ILE A 195 -0.35 -7.00 8.98
CA ILE A 195 -1.37 -8.03 9.20
C ILE A 195 -2.67 -7.52 8.61
N MET A 196 -3.25 -8.29 7.69
CA MET A 196 -4.49 -7.98 7.00
C MET A 196 -5.56 -9.05 7.25
N PRO A 197 -6.85 -8.71 7.06
CA PRO A 197 -7.89 -9.73 6.98
C PRO A 197 -7.56 -10.76 5.89
N LYS A 198 -7.90 -12.04 6.13
CA LYS A 198 -7.60 -13.15 5.20
C LYS A 198 -8.04 -12.86 3.76
N GLY A 199 -7.17 -13.14 2.79
CA GLY A 199 -7.42 -12.92 1.36
C GLY A 199 -7.21 -11.47 0.90
N CYS A 200 -6.62 -10.60 1.73
CA CYS A 200 -6.22 -9.25 1.32
C CYS A 200 -4.77 -9.25 0.88
N ASN A 201 -4.54 -9.03 -0.41
CA ASN A 201 -3.24 -8.78 -1.01
C ASN A 201 -3.44 -7.94 -2.29
N LYS A 202 -2.34 -7.43 -2.86
CA LYS A 202 -2.41 -6.57 -4.04
C LYS A 202 -2.98 -7.29 -5.27
N GLY A 203 -2.71 -8.60 -5.42
CA GLY A 203 -3.24 -9.42 -6.52
C GLY A 203 -4.76 -9.54 -6.45
N THR A 204 -5.30 -9.94 -5.31
CA THR A 204 -6.76 -10.02 -5.10
C THR A 204 -7.46 -8.67 -5.35
N ALA A 205 -6.81 -7.55 -4.98
CA ALA A 205 -7.34 -6.23 -5.27
C ALA A 205 -7.38 -5.93 -6.78
N ILE A 206 -6.38 -6.38 -7.54
CA ILE A 206 -6.38 -6.25 -9.01
C ILE A 206 -7.49 -7.09 -9.64
N GLU A 207 -7.73 -8.30 -9.15
CA GLU A 207 -8.86 -9.14 -9.59
C GLU A 207 -10.20 -8.41 -9.33
N LYS A 208 -10.39 -7.77 -8.17
CA LYS A 208 -11.56 -6.96 -7.87
C LYS A 208 -11.70 -5.75 -8.79
N LEU A 209 -10.61 -5.13 -9.18
CA LEU A 209 -10.61 -4.05 -10.18
C LEU A 209 -10.99 -4.56 -11.57
N ALA A 210 -10.52 -5.73 -11.99
CA ALA A 210 -10.90 -6.35 -13.25
C ALA A 210 -12.40 -6.59 -13.32
N GLU A 211 -12.99 -7.10 -12.23
CA GLU A 211 -14.44 -7.24 -12.08
C GLU A 211 -15.15 -5.88 -12.16
N TYR A 212 -14.69 -4.87 -11.42
CA TYR A 212 -15.30 -3.54 -11.37
C TYR A 212 -15.29 -2.82 -12.73
N TYR A 213 -14.15 -2.88 -13.45
CA TYR A 213 -14.03 -2.26 -14.76
C TYR A 213 -14.61 -3.12 -15.89
N ASN A 214 -15.04 -4.35 -15.62
CA ASN A 214 -15.42 -5.35 -16.62
C ASN A 214 -14.37 -5.45 -17.74
N SER A 215 -13.12 -5.61 -17.38
CA SER A 215 -11.96 -5.52 -18.28
C SER A 215 -11.00 -6.67 -18.04
N PRO A 216 -10.37 -7.22 -19.10
CA PRO A 216 -9.47 -8.36 -18.94
C PRO A 216 -8.26 -8.02 -18.08
N ILE A 217 -7.91 -8.91 -17.14
CA ILE A 217 -6.75 -8.76 -16.26
C ILE A 217 -5.42 -8.85 -17.04
N GLU A 218 -5.44 -9.49 -18.19
CA GLU A 218 -4.32 -9.60 -19.14
C GLU A 218 -3.91 -8.25 -19.73
N ASP A 219 -4.78 -7.24 -19.63
CA ASP A 219 -4.46 -5.86 -19.99
C ASP A 219 -3.65 -5.12 -18.91
N CYS A 220 -3.46 -5.74 -17.74
CA CYS A 220 -2.73 -5.18 -16.61
C CYS A 220 -1.22 -5.35 -16.78
N VAL A 221 -0.49 -4.25 -16.60
CA VAL A 221 0.97 -4.23 -16.43
C VAL A 221 1.25 -3.76 -15.00
N VAL A 222 1.95 -4.58 -14.22
CA VAL A 222 2.22 -4.28 -12.81
C VAL A 222 3.70 -4.03 -12.57
N PHE A 223 4.01 -3.14 -11.62
CA PHE A 223 5.37 -2.82 -11.21
C PHE A 223 5.51 -2.99 -9.69
N GLY A 224 6.53 -3.74 -9.26
CA GLY A 224 6.79 -3.99 -7.86
C GLY A 224 8.24 -4.40 -7.59
N ASP A 225 8.70 -4.32 -6.34
CA ASP A 225 10.08 -4.64 -5.97
C ASP A 225 10.21 -5.54 -4.73
N ASN A 226 9.09 -5.89 -4.09
CA ASN A 226 9.13 -6.58 -2.80
C ASN A 226 8.15 -7.77 -2.74
N PHE A 227 8.22 -8.53 -1.66
CA PHE A 227 7.42 -9.76 -1.47
C PHE A 227 5.91 -9.50 -1.40
N ASN A 228 5.46 -8.33 -0.95
CA ASN A 228 4.04 -7.97 -0.97
C ASN A 228 3.50 -7.63 -2.38
N ASP A 229 4.37 -7.69 -3.41
CA ASP A 229 4.02 -7.52 -4.81
C ASP A 229 3.84 -8.85 -5.56
N LYS A 230 4.23 -9.96 -4.92
CA LYS A 230 4.21 -11.28 -5.55
C LYS A 230 2.85 -11.63 -6.14
N GLU A 231 1.79 -11.48 -5.35
CA GLU A 231 0.44 -11.85 -5.79
C GLU A 231 -0.04 -10.98 -6.96
N MET A 232 0.42 -9.71 -7.09
CA MET A 232 0.08 -8.94 -8.28
C MET A 232 0.88 -9.37 -9.51
N PHE A 233 2.12 -9.89 -9.35
CA PHE A 233 2.86 -10.50 -10.45
C PHE A 233 2.16 -11.78 -10.95
N ASP A 234 1.63 -12.60 -10.03
CA ASP A 234 0.99 -13.88 -10.35
C ASP A 234 -0.31 -13.70 -11.18
N VAL A 235 -1.04 -12.57 -11.02
CA VAL A 235 -2.34 -12.35 -11.67
C VAL A 235 -2.29 -11.43 -12.88
N ALA A 236 -1.26 -10.59 -13.02
CA ALA A 236 -1.17 -9.60 -14.09
C ALA A 236 -0.86 -10.22 -15.46
N GLY A 237 -1.23 -9.50 -16.53
CA GLY A 237 -0.84 -9.89 -17.88
C GLY A 237 0.63 -9.68 -18.18
N TRP A 238 1.30 -8.77 -17.45
CA TRP A 238 2.74 -8.51 -17.55
C TRP A 238 3.27 -7.93 -16.25
N SER A 239 4.31 -8.53 -15.72
CA SER A 239 4.94 -8.14 -14.46
C SER A 239 6.33 -7.57 -14.69
N VAL A 240 6.63 -6.45 -14.03
CA VAL A 240 7.85 -5.68 -14.22
C VAL A 240 8.44 -5.32 -12.86
N CYS A 241 9.74 -5.45 -12.69
CA CYS A 241 10.41 -4.98 -11.49
C CYS A 241 11.62 -4.09 -11.80
N PRO A 242 11.93 -3.08 -10.96
CA PRO A 242 13.16 -2.33 -11.06
C PRO A 242 14.36 -3.19 -10.61
N ASN A 243 15.54 -2.90 -11.13
CA ASN A 243 16.76 -3.68 -10.87
C ASN A 243 17.34 -3.51 -9.44
N ASN A 244 16.76 -2.64 -8.62
CA ASN A 244 17.03 -2.57 -7.17
C ASN A 244 16.25 -3.60 -6.35
N ALA A 245 15.26 -4.27 -6.94
CA ALA A 245 14.58 -5.39 -6.31
C ALA A 245 15.57 -6.53 -6.02
N LYS A 246 15.30 -7.32 -4.98
CA LYS A 246 16.10 -8.51 -4.68
C LYS A 246 16.04 -9.50 -5.85
N GLU A 247 17.12 -10.27 -6.06
CA GLU A 247 17.20 -11.28 -7.12
C GLU A 247 16.00 -12.25 -7.11
N GLU A 248 15.54 -12.65 -5.92
CA GLU A 248 14.36 -13.49 -5.77
C GLU A 248 13.10 -12.87 -6.39
N ILE A 249 12.92 -11.56 -6.24
CA ILE A 249 11.81 -10.80 -6.84
C ILE A 249 12.01 -10.64 -8.34
N GLN A 250 13.25 -10.34 -8.79
CA GLN A 250 13.57 -10.23 -10.22
C GLN A 250 13.28 -11.54 -10.97
N ASN A 251 13.47 -12.69 -10.32
CA ASN A 251 13.17 -14.01 -10.90
C ASN A 251 11.66 -14.33 -10.95
N MET A 252 10.81 -13.54 -10.31
CA MET A 252 9.34 -13.72 -10.30
C MET A 252 8.63 -12.88 -11.37
N CYS A 253 9.27 -11.87 -11.94
CA CYS A 253 8.65 -10.98 -12.92
C CYS A 253 9.09 -11.28 -14.35
N ASP A 254 8.28 -10.85 -15.32
CA ASP A 254 8.54 -11.07 -16.75
C ASP A 254 9.65 -10.17 -17.28
N GLU A 255 9.83 -8.96 -16.70
CA GLU A 255 10.79 -7.98 -17.17
C GLU A 255 11.46 -7.22 -16.02
N VAL A 256 12.78 -7.06 -16.09
CA VAL A 256 13.57 -6.23 -15.19
C VAL A 256 13.94 -4.94 -15.90
N ILE A 257 13.57 -3.79 -15.33
CA ILE A 257 13.86 -2.46 -15.87
C ILE A 257 14.97 -1.74 -15.11
N GLY A 258 15.25 -0.49 -15.42
CA GLY A 258 16.26 0.33 -14.73
C GLY A 258 15.93 0.54 -13.24
N ASN A 259 16.82 1.24 -12.52
CA ASN A 259 16.69 1.49 -11.09
C ASN A 259 15.53 2.46 -10.77
N ASN A 260 14.91 2.32 -9.59
CA ASN A 260 13.87 3.26 -9.12
C ASN A 260 14.41 4.71 -9.03
N ASN A 261 15.69 4.89 -8.67
CA ASN A 261 16.33 6.21 -8.63
C ASN A 261 16.47 6.87 -10.01
N ASP A 262 16.37 6.08 -11.08
CA ASP A 262 16.33 6.57 -12.46
C ASP A 262 14.91 6.81 -12.97
N PHE A 263 13.89 6.67 -12.10
CA PHE A 263 12.47 6.77 -12.44
C PHE A 263 12.06 5.83 -13.57
N SER A 264 12.52 4.59 -13.52
CA SER A 264 12.40 3.61 -14.60
C SER A 264 10.95 3.26 -14.93
N VAL A 265 10.04 3.26 -13.96
CA VAL A 265 8.59 3.04 -14.18
C VAL A 265 8.01 4.11 -15.10
N ILE A 266 8.26 5.40 -14.82
CA ILE A 266 7.75 6.50 -15.67
C ILE A 266 8.36 6.47 -17.06
N LYS A 267 9.64 6.12 -17.20
CA LYS A 267 10.28 5.94 -18.52
C LYS A 267 9.61 4.81 -19.30
N TYR A 268 9.33 3.68 -18.64
CA TYR A 268 8.62 2.56 -19.25
C TYR A 268 7.23 2.96 -19.77
N VAL A 269 6.45 3.63 -18.93
CA VAL A 269 5.10 4.11 -19.27
C VAL A 269 5.15 5.15 -20.40
N GLU A 270 6.13 6.06 -20.38
CA GLU A 270 6.33 7.06 -21.43
C GLU A 270 6.67 6.41 -22.77
N ASP A 271 7.54 5.40 -22.77
CA ASP A 271 7.92 4.67 -24.00
C ASP A 271 6.77 3.84 -24.56
N TYR A 272 5.94 3.26 -23.68
CA TYR A 272 4.69 2.62 -24.09
C TYR A 272 3.74 3.64 -24.73
N TYR A 273 3.52 4.79 -24.07
CA TYR A 273 2.66 5.86 -24.57
C TYR A 273 3.08 6.39 -25.96
N LYS A 274 4.39 6.51 -26.21
CA LYS A 274 4.93 6.95 -27.50
C LYS A 274 4.68 5.95 -28.64
N LYS A 275 4.53 4.67 -28.31
CA LYS A 275 4.24 3.59 -29.28
C LYS A 275 2.76 3.50 -29.64
N ILE A 276 1.86 4.00 -28.79
CA ILE A 276 0.42 4.07 -29.06
C ILE A 276 0.16 5.34 -29.89
N LYS A 277 0.28 5.23 -31.21
CA LYS A 277 -0.06 6.30 -32.15
C LYS A 277 -1.52 6.27 -32.55
#